data_edf0f936479190f2a69ddb326892d085
#
_entry.id   edf0f936479190f2a69ddb326892d085
#
_cell.length_a   1.000
_cell.length_b   1.000
_cell.length_c   1.000
_cell.angle_alpha   90.00
_cell.angle_beta   90.00
_cell.angle_gamma   90.00
#
_symmetry.space_group_name_H-M   'P 1'
#
loop_
_entity.id
_entity.type
_entity.pdbx_description
1 polymer ?
#
loop_
_entity_poly.entity_id
_entity_poly.type
_entity_poly.pdbx_seq_one_letter_code
_entity_poly.pdbx_strand_id
1 'polypeptide(L)'
;DQLMAHGVRMLFTGHVHVNSISTYRDTLQMSSDSIMEISTGSPITYPCPYRWLALSQDRSTIAVETDYMTALTDYTDLTAYSREWMREHAKVMIPAFSVRLFDQAIGVIEDYIVKNVPMGSMIFQMLKMSLPQTDAEKTKLVEKHIGSTIIELYLLHSEANEPECAHADSLAQALYDGVGNMMHELTDATLQKYGSIQQAMIDMVNETMQPSVQSLVEDRTHWASPYSDL
;
A
#
# COMPACT_ATOMS: atom_id res chain seq x y z
N ASP A 1 -13.79 5.83 -20.71
CA ASP A 1 -14.65 6.60 -21.65
C ASP A 1 -15.13 5.75 -22.83
N GLN A 2 -14.26 5.08 -23.60
CA GLN A 2 -14.71 4.27 -24.74
C GLN A 2 -15.63 3.12 -24.35
N LEU A 3 -15.34 2.40 -23.27
CA LEU A 3 -16.18 1.30 -22.80
C LEU A 3 -17.57 1.77 -22.41
N MET A 4 -17.67 2.91 -21.68
CA MET A 4 -18.98 3.49 -21.33
C MET A 4 -19.76 3.92 -22.56
N ALA A 5 -19.11 4.54 -23.54
CA ALA A 5 -19.72 4.95 -24.79
C ALA A 5 -20.31 3.76 -25.59
N HIS A 6 -19.75 2.56 -25.41
CA HIS A 6 -20.27 1.32 -25.98
C HIS A 6 -21.26 0.57 -25.07
N GLY A 7 -21.71 1.20 -23.99
CA GLY A 7 -22.72 0.64 -23.08
C GLY A 7 -22.21 -0.41 -22.10
N VAL A 8 -20.88 -0.54 -21.94
CA VAL A 8 -20.29 -1.41 -20.91
C VAL A 8 -20.55 -0.78 -19.55
N ARG A 9 -21.10 -1.56 -18.62
CA ARG A 9 -21.43 -1.14 -17.25
C ARG A 9 -20.67 -1.94 -16.19
N MET A 10 -20.11 -3.08 -16.58
CA MET A 10 -19.42 -3.99 -15.68
C MET A 10 -18.22 -4.61 -16.37
N LEU A 11 -17.12 -4.74 -15.64
CA LEU A 11 -15.90 -5.42 -16.04
C LEU A 11 -15.54 -6.48 -15.00
N PHE A 12 -15.20 -7.67 -15.47
CA PHE A 12 -14.59 -8.70 -14.64
C PHE A 12 -13.12 -8.78 -14.99
N THR A 13 -12.27 -8.55 -14.02
CA THR A 13 -10.81 -8.51 -14.19
C THR A 13 -10.10 -9.46 -13.22
N GLY A 14 -8.82 -9.65 -13.44
CA GLY A 14 -7.94 -10.47 -12.62
C GLY A 14 -6.49 -10.06 -12.84
N HIS A 15 -5.56 -11.00 -12.79
CA HIS A 15 -4.13 -10.84 -13.06
C HIS A 15 -3.31 -10.20 -11.93
N VAL A 16 -3.74 -9.08 -11.35
CA VAL A 16 -3.02 -8.43 -10.22
C VAL A 16 -3.25 -9.13 -8.88
N HIS A 17 -4.09 -10.17 -8.86
CA HIS A 17 -4.41 -10.98 -7.69
C HIS A 17 -5.00 -10.18 -6.50
N VAL A 18 -5.61 -9.04 -6.78
CA VAL A 18 -6.33 -8.23 -5.81
C VAL A 18 -7.82 -8.55 -5.91
N ASN A 19 -8.45 -8.82 -4.77
CA ASN A 19 -9.86 -9.13 -4.69
C ASN A 19 -10.63 -7.85 -4.33
N SER A 20 -11.13 -7.12 -5.33
CA SER A 20 -11.75 -5.82 -5.11
C SER A 20 -12.94 -5.56 -6.02
N ILE A 21 -13.84 -4.69 -5.56
CA ILE A 21 -14.91 -4.13 -6.37
C ILE A 21 -14.76 -2.60 -6.33
N SER A 22 -14.69 -1.99 -7.49
CA SER A 22 -14.54 -0.55 -7.63
C SER A 22 -15.51 0.01 -8.66
N THR A 23 -15.86 1.30 -8.52
CA THR A 23 -16.72 1.98 -9.47
C THR A 23 -16.01 3.19 -10.03
N TYR A 24 -15.80 3.19 -11.34
CA TYR A 24 -15.32 4.34 -12.08
C TYR A 24 -16.52 5.18 -12.54
N ARG A 25 -16.47 6.48 -12.27
CA ARG A 25 -17.43 7.48 -12.75
C ARG A 25 -16.70 8.51 -13.59
N ASP A 26 -17.27 8.83 -14.76
CA ASP A 26 -16.72 9.93 -15.57
C ASP A 26 -17.18 11.27 -14.98
N THR A 27 -16.29 11.88 -14.19
CA THR A 27 -16.55 13.19 -13.56
C THR A 27 -16.39 14.36 -14.53
N LEU A 28 -15.83 14.12 -15.72
CA LEU A 28 -15.58 15.19 -16.71
C LEU A 28 -16.77 15.44 -17.63
N GLN A 29 -17.62 14.44 -17.83
CA GLN A 29 -18.73 14.54 -18.80
C GLN A 29 -20.10 14.81 -18.19
N MET A 30 -20.23 15.07 -16.90
CA MET A 30 -21.52 15.23 -16.21
C MET A 30 -22.52 14.07 -16.49
N SER A 31 -22.01 12.94 -16.96
CA SER A 31 -22.79 11.72 -17.21
C SER A 31 -22.98 10.98 -15.89
N SER A 32 -24.18 10.45 -15.67
CA SER A 32 -24.43 9.53 -14.57
C SER A 32 -23.86 8.13 -14.83
N ASP A 33 -23.19 7.94 -15.97
CA ASP A 33 -22.65 6.68 -16.38
C ASP A 33 -21.47 6.25 -15.49
N SER A 34 -21.46 4.99 -15.14
CA SER A 34 -20.39 4.39 -14.35
C SER A 34 -20.07 2.99 -14.88
N ILE A 35 -18.83 2.56 -14.66
CA ILE A 35 -18.41 1.17 -14.87
C ILE A 35 -18.03 0.62 -13.49
N MET A 36 -18.60 -0.53 -13.16
CA MET A 36 -18.20 -1.32 -12.02
C MET A 36 -17.12 -2.31 -12.46
N GLU A 37 -15.98 -2.28 -11.83
CA GLU A 37 -14.92 -3.28 -12.01
C GLU A 37 -14.96 -4.27 -10.84
N ILE A 38 -15.00 -5.56 -11.16
CA ILE A 38 -14.98 -6.68 -10.24
C ILE A 38 -13.68 -7.43 -10.51
N SER A 39 -12.64 -7.09 -9.75
CA SER A 39 -11.36 -7.78 -9.80
C SER A 39 -11.39 -8.96 -8.85
N THR A 40 -11.07 -10.14 -9.34
CA THR A 40 -11.00 -11.35 -8.52
C THR A 40 -9.55 -11.74 -8.33
N GLY A 41 -9.18 -11.97 -7.09
CA GLY A 41 -7.87 -12.50 -6.72
C GLY A 41 -7.67 -13.92 -7.26
N SER A 42 -6.47 -14.43 -7.08
CA SER A 42 -6.15 -15.79 -7.54
C SER A 42 -6.56 -16.83 -6.49
N PRO A 43 -7.18 -17.95 -6.90
CA PRO A 43 -7.52 -19.03 -5.97
C PRO A 43 -6.28 -19.78 -5.42
N ILE A 44 -5.07 -19.47 -5.90
CA ILE A 44 -3.81 -20.06 -5.43
C ILE A 44 -2.93 -19.06 -4.67
N THR A 45 -3.37 -17.83 -4.49
CA THR A 45 -2.67 -16.82 -3.68
C THR A 45 -3.58 -16.33 -2.57
N TYR A 46 -3.01 -16.01 -1.41
CA TYR A 46 -3.75 -15.48 -0.28
C TYR A 46 -4.62 -14.27 -0.68
N PRO A 47 -5.89 -14.23 -0.27
CA PRO A 47 -6.65 -15.14 0.58
C PRO A 47 -7.37 -16.30 -0.15
N CYS A 48 -6.97 -16.66 -1.36
CA CYS A 48 -7.53 -17.74 -2.20
C CYS A 48 -9.00 -17.52 -2.57
N PRO A 49 -9.37 -16.33 -3.05
CA PRO A 49 -10.76 -16.01 -3.34
C PRO A 49 -11.26 -16.63 -4.66
N TYR A 50 -12.56 -16.84 -4.70
CA TYR A 50 -13.31 -17.08 -5.94
C TYR A 50 -14.67 -16.40 -5.86
N ARG A 51 -15.34 -16.20 -7.01
CA ARG A 51 -16.62 -15.51 -7.04
C ARG A 51 -17.69 -16.34 -7.73
N TRP A 52 -18.85 -16.30 -7.13
CA TRP A 52 -20.09 -16.76 -7.77
C TRP A 52 -20.81 -15.60 -8.40
N LEU A 53 -21.31 -15.81 -9.60
CA LEU A 53 -22.10 -14.84 -10.35
C LEU A 53 -23.47 -15.43 -10.64
N ALA A 54 -24.53 -14.76 -10.19
CA ALA A 54 -25.89 -15.16 -10.47
C ALA A 54 -26.61 -14.06 -11.27
N LEU A 55 -26.97 -14.36 -12.51
CA LEU A 55 -27.76 -13.49 -13.38
C LEU A 55 -29.24 -13.74 -13.13
N SER A 56 -30.03 -12.69 -12.90
CA SER A 56 -31.49 -12.80 -12.79
C SER A 56 -32.12 -13.28 -14.09
N GLN A 57 -33.32 -13.89 -14.00
CA GLN A 57 -34.04 -14.42 -15.18
C GLN A 57 -34.34 -13.34 -16.23
N ASP A 58 -34.66 -12.14 -15.77
CA ASP A 58 -34.92 -10.96 -16.62
C ASP A 58 -33.65 -10.28 -17.10
N ARG A 59 -32.45 -10.76 -16.65
CA ARG A 59 -31.12 -10.22 -16.97
C ARG A 59 -30.91 -8.78 -16.55
N SER A 60 -31.70 -8.31 -15.60
CA SER A 60 -31.58 -6.92 -15.11
C SER A 60 -30.55 -6.76 -14.00
N THR A 61 -30.24 -7.83 -13.28
CA THR A 61 -29.30 -7.80 -12.14
C THR A 61 -28.31 -8.95 -12.17
N ILE A 62 -27.11 -8.69 -11.67
CA ILE A 62 -26.10 -9.70 -11.40
C ILE A 62 -25.78 -9.64 -9.92
N ALA A 63 -26.02 -10.72 -9.19
CA ALA A 63 -25.49 -10.88 -7.85
C ALA A 63 -24.05 -11.40 -7.93
N VAL A 64 -23.19 -10.80 -7.15
CA VAL A 64 -21.77 -11.18 -7.03
C VAL A 64 -21.52 -11.59 -5.60
N GLU A 65 -21.05 -12.80 -5.40
CA GLU A 65 -20.75 -13.34 -4.07
C GLU A 65 -19.31 -13.83 -4.04
N THR A 66 -18.55 -13.39 -3.04
CA THR A 66 -17.18 -13.81 -2.83
C THR A 66 -17.12 -14.93 -1.81
N ASP A 67 -16.34 -15.94 -2.11
CA ASP A 67 -16.04 -17.03 -1.20
C ASP A 67 -14.55 -17.37 -1.28
N TYR A 68 -14.06 -18.17 -0.35
CA TYR A 68 -12.63 -18.45 -0.21
C TYR A 68 -12.38 -19.95 -0.11
N MET A 69 -11.35 -20.42 -0.83
CA MET A 69 -10.88 -21.79 -0.67
C MET A 69 -10.11 -21.89 0.66
N THR A 70 -10.70 -22.57 1.63
CA THR A 70 -10.11 -22.71 2.98
C THR A 70 -9.34 -24.01 3.17
N ALA A 71 -9.57 -25.02 2.32
CA ALA A 71 -8.89 -26.31 2.39
C ALA A 71 -8.73 -26.97 1.03
N LEU A 72 -7.72 -27.79 0.89
CA LEU A 72 -7.49 -28.75 -0.21
C LEU A 72 -7.15 -30.11 0.37
N THR A 73 -7.07 -31.14 -0.47
CA THR A 73 -6.78 -32.52 -0.02
C THR A 73 -5.54 -32.63 0.87
N ASP A 74 -4.48 -31.90 0.52
CA ASP A 74 -3.19 -31.94 1.24
C ASP A 74 -2.98 -30.74 2.19
N TYR A 75 -3.93 -29.80 2.23
CA TYR A 75 -3.84 -28.57 3.02
C TYR A 75 -5.17 -28.33 3.75
N THR A 76 -5.23 -28.71 5.02
CA THR A 76 -6.44 -28.57 5.84
C THR A 76 -6.71 -27.13 6.29
N ASP A 77 -5.72 -26.25 6.24
CA ASP A 77 -5.82 -24.81 6.46
C ASP A 77 -5.06 -24.09 5.34
N LEU A 78 -5.73 -23.96 4.21
CA LEU A 78 -5.16 -23.32 3.03
C LEU A 78 -4.95 -21.82 3.25
N THR A 79 -5.80 -21.19 4.05
CA THR A 79 -5.69 -19.75 4.35
C THR A 79 -4.40 -19.44 5.10
N ALA A 80 -4.12 -20.17 6.18
CA ALA A 80 -2.88 -20.02 6.93
C ALA A 80 -1.65 -20.36 6.08
N TYR A 81 -1.71 -21.45 5.32
CA TYR A 81 -0.63 -21.87 4.42
C TYR A 81 -0.31 -20.81 3.36
N SER A 82 -1.34 -20.33 2.64
CA SER A 82 -1.16 -19.36 1.57
C SER A 82 -0.69 -18.00 2.09
N ARG A 83 -1.14 -17.60 3.28
CA ARG A 83 -0.69 -16.38 3.95
C ARG A 83 0.80 -16.45 4.30
N GLU A 84 1.24 -17.55 4.88
CA GLU A 84 2.64 -17.74 5.24
C GLU A 84 3.53 -17.88 4.00
N TRP A 85 3.07 -18.63 2.99
CA TRP A 85 3.77 -18.73 1.70
C TRP A 85 3.97 -17.35 1.07
N MET A 86 2.93 -16.52 1.04
CA MET A 86 2.99 -15.18 0.49
C MET A 86 3.90 -14.26 1.31
N ARG A 87 3.88 -14.38 2.63
CA ARG A 87 4.79 -13.67 3.54
C ARG A 87 6.26 -13.99 3.23
N GLU A 88 6.59 -15.27 3.09
CA GLU A 88 7.96 -15.69 2.77
C GLU A 88 8.39 -15.20 1.38
N HIS A 89 7.49 -15.22 0.40
CA HIS A 89 7.78 -14.70 -0.94
C HIS A 89 7.89 -13.17 -0.98
N ALA A 90 7.12 -12.46 -0.17
CA ALA A 90 7.25 -11.01 -0.03
C ALA A 90 8.64 -10.59 0.43
N LYS A 91 9.28 -11.37 1.30
CA LYS A 91 10.66 -11.12 1.77
C LYS A 91 11.67 -11.05 0.61
N VAL A 92 11.46 -11.81 -0.46
CA VAL A 92 12.35 -11.79 -1.64
C VAL A 92 12.21 -10.49 -2.44
N MET A 93 11.04 -9.86 -2.40
CA MET A 93 10.78 -8.60 -3.10
C MET A 93 11.23 -7.36 -2.30
N ILE A 94 11.35 -7.50 -0.97
CA ILE A 94 11.69 -6.40 -0.06
C ILE A 94 12.98 -5.68 -0.48
N PRO A 95 14.11 -6.34 -0.82
CA PRO A 95 15.35 -5.64 -1.14
C PRO A 95 15.19 -4.60 -2.26
N ALA A 96 14.60 -4.98 -3.39
CA ALA A 96 14.42 -4.06 -4.52
C ALA A 96 13.45 -2.91 -4.19
N PHE A 97 12.41 -3.19 -3.44
CA PHE A 97 11.45 -2.19 -2.98
C PHE A 97 12.09 -1.25 -1.94
N SER A 98 12.88 -1.78 -1.03
CA SER A 98 13.55 -1.04 0.04
C SER A 98 14.50 0.03 -0.48
N VAL A 99 15.33 -0.32 -1.48
CA VAL A 99 16.24 0.64 -2.11
C VAL A 99 15.47 1.81 -2.71
N ARG A 100 14.42 1.51 -3.47
CA ARG A 100 13.60 2.54 -4.10
C ARG A 100 12.90 3.43 -3.06
N LEU A 101 12.32 2.83 -2.04
CA LEU A 101 11.65 3.56 -0.96
C LEU A 101 12.63 4.46 -0.21
N PHE A 102 13.83 3.95 0.12
CA PHE A 102 14.88 4.72 0.76
C PHE A 102 15.27 5.93 -0.10
N ASP A 103 15.56 5.73 -1.38
CA ASP A 103 16.00 6.80 -2.27
C ASP A 103 14.90 7.86 -2.47
N GLN A 104 13.64 7.46 -2.54
CA GLN A 104 12.51 8.39 -2.59
C GLN A 104 12.38 9.21 -1.31
N ALA A 105 12.47 8.57 -0.14
CA ALA A 105 12.41 9.26 1.15
C ALA A 105 13.55 10.27 1.29
N ILE A 106 14.77 9.89 0.93
CA ILE A 106 15.93 10.80 0.98
C ILE A 106 15.76 11.96 -0.01
N GLY A 107 15.20 11.74 -1.19
CA GLY A 107 14.89 12.82 -2.15
C GLY A 107 13.92 13.86 -1.60
N VAL A 108 12.87 13.43 -0.91
CA VAL A 108 11.92 14.33 -0.23
C VAL A 108 12.63 15.16 0.86
N ILE A 109 13.49 14.52 1.64
CA ILE A 109 14.27 15.18 2.69
C ILE A 109 15.24 16.21 2.10
N GLU A 110 15.94 15.86 1.02
CA GLU A 110 16.82 16.76 0.28
C GLU A 110 16.07 18.03 -0.13
N ASP A 111 14.96 17.84 -0.80
CA ASP A 111 14.10 18.94 -1.27
C ASP A 111 13.65 19.85 -0.15
N TYR A 112 13.24 19.29 0.98
CA TYR A 112 12.81 20.07 2.13
C TYR A 112 13.98 20.85 2.76
N ILE A 113 15.10 20.20 3.03
CA ILE A 113 16.27 20.84 3.65
C ILE A 113 16.80 21.96 2.75
N VAL A 114 16.92 21.71 1.46
CA VAL A 114 17.44 22.70 0.51
C VAL A 114 16.53 23.91 0.41
N LYS A 115 15.21 23.72 0.48
CA LYS A 115 14.23 24.82 0.35
C LYS A 115 14.01 25.61 1.64
N ASN A 116 14.05 24.96 2.80
CA ASN A 116 13.55 25.54 4.04
C ASN A 116 14.62 25.81 5.10
N VAL A 117 15.83 25.25 4.95
CA VAL A 117 16.89 25.40 5.95
C VAL A 117 18.00 26.32 5.42
N PRO A 118 18.41 27.37 6.18
CA PRO A 118 19.57 28.18 5.80
C PRO A 118 20.80 27.30 5.57
N MET A 119 21.50 27.51 4.45
CA MET A 119 22.62 26.65 4.01
C MET A 119 22.23 25.18 3.77
N GLY A 120 20.97 24.91 3.47
CA GLY A 120 20.39 23.56 3.35
C GLY A 120 21.17 22.63 2.42
N SER A 121 21.64 23.14 1.27
CA SER A 121 22.44 22.33 0.34
C SER A 121 23.75 21.84 0.98
N MET A 122 24.42 22.66 1.75
CA MET A 122 25.66 22.26 2.45
C MET A 122 25.36 21.25 3.56
N ILE A 123 24.30 21.48 4.33
CA ILE A 123 23.86 20.58 5.39
C ILE A 123 23.47 19.22 4.82
N PHE A 124 22.73 19.18 3.72
CA PHE A 124 22.36 17.94 3.07
C PHE A 124 23.57 17.19 2.50
N GLN A 125 24.55 17.86 1.93
CA GLN A 125 25.80 17.21 1.50
C GLN A 125 26.56 16.55 2.66
N MET A 126 26.57 17.19 3.84
CA MET A 126 27.16 16.57 5.04
C MET A 126 26.36 15.35 5.49
N LEU A 127 25.03 15.43 5.49
CA LEU A 127 24.14 14.31 5.81
C LEU A 127 24.37 13.15 4.83
N LYS A 128 24.44 13.44 3.54
CA LYS A 128 24.61 12.45 2.48
C LYS A 128 25.86 11.57 2.66
N MET A 129 26.93 12.11 3.24
CA MET A 129 28.12 11.32 3.53
C MET A 129 27.93 10.25 4.61
N SER A 130 26.92 10.39 5.45
CA SER A 130 26.61 9.42 6.53
C SER A 130 25.46 8.50 6.18
N LEU A 131 24.78 8.71 5.04
CA LEU A 131 23.71 7.82 4.58
C LEU A 131 24.27 6.49 4.11
N PRO A 132 23.48 5.40 4.16
CA PRO A 132 23.79 4.15 3.49
C PRO A 132 24.16 4.35 2.02
N GLN A 133 25.32 3.85 1.61
CA GLN A 133 25.85 4.06 0.26
C GLN A 133 25.58 2.86 -0.65
N THR A 134 25.41 1.67 -0.08
CA THR A 134 25.16 0.45 -0.83
C THR A 134 23.70 0.01 -0.72
N ASP A 135 23.20 -0.68 -1.73
CA ASP A 135 21.85 -1.23 -1.72
C ASP A 135 21.63 -2.20 -0.55
N ALA A 136 22.66 -2.96 -0.17
CA ALA A 136 22.61 -3.85 0.97
C ALA A 136 22.43 -3.11 2.31
N GLU A 137 23.11 -1.98 2.50
CA GLU A 137 22.94 -1.13 3.69
C GLU A 137 21.56 -0.49 3.74
N LYS A 138 21.08 0.04 2.60
CA LYS A 138 19.74 0.62 2.47
C LYS A 138 18.67 -0.42 2.80
N THR A 139 18.77 -1.60 2.19
CA THR A 139 17.85 -2.71 2.44
C THR A 139 17.83 -3.09 3.92
N LYS A 140 18.99 -3.30 4.53
CA LYS A 140 19.10 -3.66 5.94
C LYS A 140 18.44 -2.63 6.87
N LEU A 141 18.60 -1.34 6.56
CA LEU A 141 17.99 -0.27 7.35
C LEU A 141 16.47 -0.27 7.22
N VAL A 142 15.97 -0.37 5.99
CA VAL A 142 14.51 -0.43 5.72
C VAL A 142 13.89 -1.68 6.33
N GLU A 143 14.51 -2.85 6.17
CA GLU A 143 14.04 -4.11 6.77
C GLU A 143 13.96 -4.02 8.29
N LYS A 144 14.96 -3.41 8.93
CA LYS A 144 15.01 -3.25 10.39
C LYS A 144 13.82 -2.48 10.93
N HIS A 145 13.40 -1.43 10.26
CA HIS A 145 12.40 -0.49 10.78
C HIS A 145 10.98 -0.69 10.25
N ILE A 146 10.86 -1.09 8.99
CA ILE A 146 9.56 -1.17 8.30
C ILE A 146 9.33 -2.46 7.51
N GLY A 147 10.31 -3.40 7.49
CA GLY A 147 10.21 -4.61 6.68
C GLY A 147 8.97 -5.46 7.00
N SER A 148 8.68 -5.70 8.28
CA SER A 148 7.48 -6.42 8.69
C SER A 148 6.19 -5.68 8.31
N THR A 149 6.17 -4.38 8.46
CA THR A 149 5.01 -3.55 8.11
C THR A 149 4.73 -3.58 6.60
N ILE A 150 5.78 -3.54 5.76
CA ILE A 150 5.64 -3.67 4.30
C ILE A 150 5.02 -5.03 3.93
N ILE A 151 5.47 -6.12 4.58
CA ILE A 151 4.90 -7.45 4.35
C ILE A 151 3.42 -7.49 4.70
N GLU A 152 3.04 -7.00 5.86
CA GLU A 152 1.63 -6.97 6.28
C GLU A 152 0.78 -6.06 5.38
N LEU A 153 1.31 -4.93 4.92
CA LEU A 153 0.63 -4.09 3.93
C LEU A 153 0.43 -4.81 2.58
N TYR A 154 1.41 -5.60 2.16
CA TYR A 154 1.29 -6.41 0.94
C TYR A 154 0.21 -7.50 1.07
N LEU A 155 0.16 -8.19 2.22
CA LEU A 155 -0.89 -9.16 2.52
C LEU A 155 -2.27 -8.48 2.56
N LEU A 156 -2.36 -7.36 3.23
CA LEU A 156 -3.57 -6.56 3.33
C LEU A 156 -4.05 -6.07 1.96
N HIS A 157 -3.12 -5.67 1.07
CA HIS A 157 -3.45 -5.30 -0.31
C HIS A 157 -4.07 -6.47 -1.10
N SER A 158 -3.65 -7.70 -0.84
CA SER A 158 -4.21 -8.89 -1.49
C SER A 158 -5.62 -9.23 -0.99
N GLU A 159 -5.92 -8.92 0.27
CA GLU A 159 -7.28 -9.01 0.83
C GLU A 159 -8.20 -7.95 0.21
N ALA A 160 -7.63 -6.81 -0.21
CA ALA A 160 -8.31 -5.65 -0.77
C ALA A 160 -9.43 -5.10 0.12
N ASN A 161 -10.59 -4.81 -0.43
CA ASN A 161 -11.70 -4.16 0.27
C ASN A 161 -12.82 -5.10 0.73
N GLU A 162 -12.64 -6.40 0.59
CA GLU A 162 -13.70 -7.36 0.93
C GLU A 162 -13.93 -7.53 2.43
N PRO A 163 -12.92 -7.88 3.23
CA PRO A 163 -13.05 -7.85 4.68
C PRO A 163 -12.88 -6.42 5.19
N GLU A 164 -13.59 -6.06 6.23
CA GLU A 164 -13.33 -4.83 6.97
C GLU A 164 -11.86 -4.78 7.40
N CYS A 165 -11.16 -3.73 6.98
CA CYS A 165 -9.74 -3.59 7.25
C CYS A 165 -9.48 -3.09 8.69
N ALA A 166 -9.85 -3.88 9.68
CA ALA A 166 -9.69 -3.55 11.10
C ALA A 166 -8.23 -3.18 11.51
N HIS A 167 -7.26 -3.51 10.65
CA HIS A 167 -5.84 -3.28 10.94
C HIS A 167 -5.18 -2.21 10.04
N ALA A 168 -5.92 -1.58 9.12
CA ALA A 168 -5.34 -0.60 8.20
C ALA A 168 -4.72 0.59 8.95
N ASP A 169 -5.43 1.15 9.92
CA ASP A 169 -4.96 2.28 10.72
C ASP A 169 -3.72 1.93 11.55
N SER A 170 -3.69 0.75 12.15
CA SER A 170 -2.54 0.30 12.94
C SER A 170 -1.31 0.04 12.08
N LEU A 171 -1.48 -0.47 10.85
CA LEU A 171 -0.39 -0.65 9.89
C LEU A 171 0.11 0.68 9.33
N ALA A 172 -0.78 1.63 9.08
CA ALA A 172 -0.43 2.97 8.68
C ALA A 172 0.41 3.66 9.77
N GLN A 173 -0.02 3.57 11.02
CA GLN A 173 0.75 4.10 12.16
C GLN A 173 2.10 3.38 12.31
N ALA A 174 2.15 2.05 12.16
CA ALA A 174 3.39 1.29 12.24
C ALA A 174 4.38 1.67 11.12
N LEU A 175 3.88 1.95 9.90
CA LEU A 175 4.71 2.45 8.81
C LEU A 175 5.28 3.83 9.15
N TYR A 176 4.43 4.71 9.65
CA TYR A 176 4.81 6.05 10.06
C TYR A 176 5.89 6.04 11.15
N ASP A 177 5.65 5.28 12.22
CA ASP A 177 6.61 5.13 13.34
C ASP A 177 7.92 4.49 12.86
N GLY A 178 7.84 3.49 11.98
CA GLY A 178 9.01 2.83 11.40
C GLY A 178 9.87 3.77 10.56
N VAL A 179 9.26 4.60 9.72
CA VAL A 179 9.98 5.63 8.95
C VAL A 179 10.57 6.68 9.88
N GLY A 180 9.84 7.13 10.89
CA GLY A 180 10.34 8.05 11.91
C GLY A 180 11.57 7.49 12.63
N ASN A 181 11.52 6.23 13.05
CA ASN A 181 12.65 5.55 13.70
C ASN A 181 13.85 5.37 12.76
N MET A 182 13.61 5.05 11.49
CA MET A 182 14.65 4.99 10.47
C MET A 182 15.34 6.33 10.28
N MET A 183 14.56 7.39 10.19
CA MET A 183 15.09 8.76 10.07
C MET A 183 15.85 9.18 11.31
N HIS A 184 15.39 8.83 12.50
CA HIS A 184 16.07 9.10 13.76
C HIS A 184 17.45 8.41 13.79
N GLU A 185 17.55 7.14 13.40
CA GLU A 185 18.82 6.42 13.33
C GLU A 185 19.80 7.07 12.34
N LEU A 186 19.32 7.51 11.17
CA LEU A 186 20.14 8.20 10.18
C LEU A 186 20.64 9.56 10.67
N THR A 187 19.85 10.24 11.49
CA THR A 187 20.17 11.60 11.95
C THR A 187 20.96 11.61 13.25
N ASP A 188 20.78 10.62 14.12
CA ASP A 188 21.45 10.56 15.43
C ASP A 188 22.97 10.58 15.31
N ALA A 189 23.53 9.84 14.39
CA ALA A 189 24.98 9.78 14.20
C ALA A 189 25.57 11.11 13.68
N THR A 190 24.79 11.88 12.91
CA THR A 190 25.28 13.06 12.16
C THR A 190 24.79 14.36 12.75
N LEU A 191 23.60 14.40 13.31
CA LEU A 191 22.88 15.62 13.68
C LEU A 191 22.71 15.84 15.18
N GLN A 192 23.23 14.97 16.06
CA GLN A 192 23.34 15.27 17.49
C GLN A 192 24.02 16.64 17.74
N LYS A 193 24.85 17.07 16.81
CA LYS A 193 25.44 18.41 16.77
C LYS A 193 24.47 19.53 16.38
N TYR A 194 23.32 19.21 15.80
CA TYR A 194 22.40 20.17 15.19
C TYR A 194 20.94 19.87 15.57
N GLY A 195 20.67 19.80 16.88
CA GLY A 195 19.37 19.39 17.45
C GLY A 195 18.13 20.06 16.84
N SER A 196 18.26 21.32 16.37
CA SER A 196 17.16 22.01 15.66
C SER A 196 16.88 21.44 14.25
N ILE A 197 17.88 20.85 13.60
CA ILE A 197 17.73 20.24 12.27
C ILE A 197 17.09 18.86 12.40
N GLN A 198 17.48 18.10 13.43
CA GLN A 198 16.86 16.81 13.74
C GLN A 198 15.36 16.99 13.99
N GLN A 199 14.96 17.95 14.80
CA GLN A 199 13.54 18.22 15.05
C GLN A 199 12.81 18.65 13.78
N ALA A 200 13.40 19.53 12.97
CA ALA A 200 12.81 19.94 11.69
C ALA A 200 12.64 18.78 10.71
N MET A 201 13.57 17.79 10.72
CA MET A 201 13.45 16.58 9.91
C MET A 201 12.34 15.65 10.41
N ILE A 202 12.22 15.49 11.73
CA ILE A 202 11.13 14.72 12.34
C ILE A 202 9.78 15.36 11.99
N ASP A 203 9.66 16.66 12.15
CA ASP A 203 8.44 17.40 11.85
C ASP A 203 8.07 17.28 10.36
N MET A 204 9.06 17.34 9.47
CA MET A 204 8.85 17.15 8.03
C MET A 204 8.38 15.74 7.68
N VAL A 205 9.00 14.70 8.24
CA VAL A 205 8.53 13.31 8.05
C VAL A 205 7.08 13.19 8.50
N ASN A 206 6.77 13.79 9.64
CA ASN A 206 5.43 13.84 10.19
C ASN A 206 4.45 14.57 9.26
N GLU A 207 4.83 15.71 8.71
CA GLU A 207 3.96 16.50 7.83
C GLU A 207 3.82 15.90 6.42
N THR A 208 4.87 15.29 5.90
CA THR A 208 4.91 14.79 4.50
C THR A 208 4.40 13.36 4.37
N MET A 209 4.73 12.50 5.32
CA MET A 209 4.36 11.08 5.24
C MET A 209 2.99 10.78 5.84
N GLN A 210 2.57 11.51 6.86
CA GLN A 210 1.26 11.32 7.47
C GLN A 210 0.11 11.46 6.44
N PRO A 211 0.08 12.50 5.58
CA PRO A 211 -0.95 12.59 4.54
C PRO A 211 -0.89 11.44 3.52
N SER A 212 0.31 10.96 3.17
CA SER A 212 0.47 9.86 2.21
C SER A 212 0.05 8.52 2.79
N VAL A 213 0.35 8.28 4.06
CA VAL A 213 -0.11 7.09 4.80
C VAL A 213 -1.61 7.15 5.03
N GLN A 214 -2.13 8.32 5.38
CA GLN A 214 -3.56 8.56 5.56
C GLN A 214 -4.32 8.38 4.23
N SER A 215 -3.79 8.85 3.11
CA SER A 215 -4.36 8.61 1.78
C SER A 215 -4.42 7.13 1.41
N LEU A 216 -3.40 6.33 1.77
CA LEU A 216 -3.42 4.88 1.59
C LEU A 216 -4.53 4.19 2.42
N VAL A 217 -4.78 4.69 3.62
CA VAL A 217 -5.85 4.19 4.49
C VAL A 217 -7.22 4.66 4.00
N GLU A 218 -7.35 5.93 3.64
CA GLU A 218 -8.59 6.51 3.14
C GLU A 218 -9.00 5.92 1.79
N ASP A 219 -8.07 5.65 0.88
CA ASP A 219 -8.35 4.94 -0.37
C ASP A 219 -8.97 3.56 -0.10
N ARG A 220 -8.49 2.85 0.90
CA ARG A 220 -9.05 1.54 1.27
C ARG A 220 -10.43 1.66 1.90
N THR A 221 -10.63 2.61 2.78
CA THR A 221 -11.95 2.86 3.41
C THR A 221 -12.97 3.35 2.39
N HIS A 222 -12.53 4.06 1.37
CA HIS A 222 -13.40 4.51 0.27
C HIS A 222 -13.80 3.34 -0.65
N TRP A 223 -12.99 2.32 -0.77
CA TRP A 223 -13.30 1.10 -1.53
C TRP A 223 -14.26 0.16 -0.78
N ALA A 224 -14.23 0.18 0.54
CA ALA A 224 -15.13 -0.64 1.36
C ALA A 224 -16.58 -0.08 1.46
N SER A 225 -16.77 1.22 1.22
CA SER A 225 -18.01 1.91 1.54
C SER A 225 -19.16 1.85 0.52
N PRO A 226 -19.01 1.64 -0.81
CA PRO A 226 -20.12 1.81 -1.73
C PRO A 226 -21.15 0.68 -1.76
N TYR A 227 -20.90 -0.44 -1.09
CA TYR A 227 -21.68 -1.68 -1.27
C TYR A 227 -22.35 -2.22 -0.01
N SER A 228 -22.19 -1.56 1.14
CA SER A 228 -22.93 -1.93 2.35
C SER A 228 -24.44 -1.62 2.28
N ASP A 229 -24.87 -0.91 1.23
CA ASP A 229 -26.26 -0.44 1.08
C ASP A 229 -26.99 -1.03 -0.16
N LEU A 230 -26.45 -2.10 -0.76
CA LEU A 230 -27.13 -2.89 -1.79
C LEU A 230 -27.50 -4.28 -1.27
#